data_165733660eb53b9dd1a41596edc40c90
#
_entry.id   165733660eb53b9dd1a41596edc40c90
#
_cell.length_a   1.000
_cell.length_b   1.000
_cell.length_c   1.000
_cell.angle_alpha   90.00
_cell.angle_beta   90.00
_cell.angle_gamma   90.00
#
_symmetry.space_group_name_H-M   'P 1'
#
loop_
_entity.id
_entity.type
_entity.pdbx_description
1 polymer ?
#
loop_
_entity_poly.entity_id
_entity_poly.type
_entity_poly.pdbx_seq_one_letter_code
_entity_poly.pdbx_strand_id
1 'polypeptide(L)'
;LNTLIGIRGSGKSSILETLRYVFNIPFGDKALDTDYKKRLVDHVLGSGGKVTVQAVDRRGQRYEIRRINKERPDVYIDGVLQPGISIRETILHKPIYFGQKDLSATGEGFEKDLVEKLVGEKLARIRSRIDDQRQKVSELVNQLKKLSNMGEKKKEYEDKRRDAEFRLKFYKNHGVEEKLQKQVDFDADSRKCSQVVSFVRSYLADLEEFVNQYEDDLLNQRVYTSKQNTDFFEGFFTLYDKLIVSFGQIKKVLSDGNQVLTELKEKAGEFEKLRGSLKEEFAEIERRLSEQLRQSGAQAIRPDEFRHLRKAVDQASQMLGALDKQESSRKSLKQELLIEIALLNDLWLEEYKEIQAELDKVNNSHSSLEINAEFKGDKASFVAFMKDVFRGSRIRETTFSSAVKAFSDFGAMYKDFDKVKTEVGVSAQVFEKYFTENLSAFLTWQVPNRFTIEYRGKELKHHSLGQRASALILFVLSQQENDVFIIDQPEDDLDNQTIYEDVIKLIRSLKPKTQFVFATHNANFPVLGDAEQIVSCSYSDDMVHVTSGSIDCPKLQQEIVDIMEGGEEAFRQRRRRYEIWKPQSS
;
A
#
# COMPACT_ATOMS: atom_id res chain seq x y z
N LEU A 1 -33.07 21.21 -3.12
CA LEU A 1 -33.33 20.35 -1.97
C LEU A 1 -34.59 19.53 -2.22
N ASN A 2 -34.47 18.20 -2.15
CA ASN A 2 -35.57 17.25 -2.27
C ASN A 2 -35.76 16.55 -0.92
N THR A 3 -36.98 16.50 -0.42
CA THR A 3 -37.28 15.89 0.87
C THR A 3 -38.36 14.80 0.72
N LEU A 4 -38.04 13.59 1.17
CA LEU A 4 -38.98 12.50 1.30
C LEU A 4 -39.59 12.55 2.70
N ILE A 5 -40.90 12.73 2.81
CA ILE A 5 -41.65 12.73 4.05
C ILE A 5 -42.59 11.53 4.12
N GLY A 6 -43.06 11.17 5.30
CA GLY A 6 -43.98 10.05 5.50
C GLY A 6 -43.83 9.44 6.90
N ILE A 7 -44.82 8.70 7.34
CA ILE A 7 -44.77 8.00 8.63
C ILE A 7 -43.68 6.92 8.65
N ARG A 8 -43.34 6.38 9.81
CA ARG A 8 -42.43 5.24 9.91
C ARG A 8 -42.97 4.03 9.14
N GLY A 9 -42.12 3.38 8.34
CA GLY A 9 -42.52 2.26 7.48
C GLY A 9 -43.13 2.67 6.13
N SER A 10 -43.18 3.96 5.76
CA SER A 10 -43.74 4.42 4.48
C SER A 10 -42.82 4.18 3.24
N GLY A 11 -41.65 3.54 3.41
CA GLY A 11 -40.77 3.22 2.28
C GLY A 11 -39.71 4.27 1.94
N LYS A 12 -39.55 5.36 2.72
CA LYS A 12 -38.55 6.43 2.46
C LYS A 12 -37.12 5.87 2.35
N SER A 13 -36.68 5.11 3.36
CA SER A 13 -35.35 4.50 3.38
C SER A 13 -35.16 3.49 2.24
N SER A 14 -36.22 2.78 1.84
CA SER A 14 -36.19 1.86 0.69
C SER A 14 -35.91 2.59 -0.62
N ILE A 15 -36.52 3.76 -0.82
CA ILE A 15 -36.28 4.62 -1.99
C ILE A 15 -34.81 5.09 -1.99
N LEU A 16 -34.29 5.61 -0.85
CA LEU A 16 -32.93 6.12 -0.78
C LEU A 16 -31.88 5.00 -0.98
N GLU A 17 -32.10 3.81 -0.38
CA GLU A 17 -31.21 2.67 -0.59
C GLU A 17 -31.25 2.17 -2.04
N THR A 18 -32.40 2.23 -2.70
CA THR A 18 -32.53 1.88 -4.13
C THR A 18 -31.79 2.89 -5.00
N LEU A 19 -31.86 4.19 -4.68
CA LEU A 19 -31.06 5.23 -5.35
C LEU A 19 -29.57 5.00 -5.17
N ARG A 20 -29.11 4.73 -3.93
CA ARG A 20 -27.73 4.37 -3.66
C ARG A 20 -27.29 3.18 -4.51
N TYR A 21 -28.13 2.15 -4.56
CA TYR A 21 -27.86 0.92 -5.30
C TYR A 21 -27.72 1.21 -6.80
N VAL A 22 -28.67 1.91 -7.43
CA VAL A 22 -28.64 2.19 -8.88
C VAL A 22 -27.45 3.05 -9.28
N PHE A 23 -27.06 4.03 -8.44
CA PHE A 23 -25.90 4.87 -8.68
C PHE A 23 -24.56 4.18 -8.35
N ASN A 24 -24.62 2.94 -7.90
CA ASN A 24 -23.44 2.17 -7.49
C ASN A 24 -22.57 2.88 -6.44
N ILE A 25 -23.23 3.61 -5.50
CA ILE A 25 -22.54 4.26 -4.39
C ILE A 25 -22.21 3.18 -3.35
N PRO A 26 -20.92 2.98 -2.97
CA PRO A 26 -20.54 2.00 -1.95
C PRO A 26 -21.05 2.41 -0.58
N PHE A 27 -21.17 1.46 0.33
CA PHE A 27 -21.29 1.76 1.75
C PHE A 27 -19.98 2.39 2.25
N GLY A 28 -20.08 3.30 3.22
CA GLY A 28 -18.91 3.76 3.95
C GLY A 28 -18.29 2.60 4.78
N ASP A 29 -17.00 2.67 5.06
CA ASP A 29 -16.27 1.60 5.78
C ASP A 29 -16.83 1.30 7.18
N LYS A 30 -17.48 2.29 7.79
CA LYS A 30 -18.15 2.20 9.10
C LYS A 30 -19.67 2.27 9.01
N ALA A 31 -20.24 2.06 7.83
CA ALA A 31 -21.69 2.06 7.67
C ALA A 31 -22.33 0.95 8.52
N LEU A 32 -23.36 1.34 9.27
CA LEU A 32 -24.09 0.42 10.13
C LEU A 32 -25.09 -0.41 9.30
N ASP A 33 -25.38 -1.62 9.79
CA ASP A 33 -26.44 -2.47 9.26
C ASP A 33 -26.41 -2.73 7.75
N THR A 34 -25.19 -2.81 7.16
CA THR A 34 -25.02 -2.98 5.70
C THR A 34 -25.76 -4.18 5.11
N ASP A 35 -25.85 -5.28 5.86
CA ASP A 35 -26.58 -6.48 5.42
C ASP A 35 -28.09 -6.28 5.43
N TYR A 36 -28.61 -5.50 6.38
CA TYR A 36 -30.01 -5.09 6.36
C TYR A 36 -30.30 -4.20 5.15
N LYS A 37 -29.47 -3.20 4.89
CA LYS A 37 -29.59 -2.28 3.74
C LYS A 37 -29.56 -3.04 2.39
N LYS A 38 -28.68 -4.04 2.25
CA LYS A 38 -28.66 -4.91 1.06
C LYS A 38 -29.95 -5.71 0.91
N ARG A 39 -30.41 -6.35 2.00
CA ARG A 39 -31.66 -7.13 1.99
C ARG A 39 -32.89 -6.25 1.71
N LEU A 40 -32.87 -4.98 2.14
CA LEU A 40 -33.94 -4.04 1.83
C LEU A 40 -34.06 -3.79 0.33
N VAL A 41 -32.95 -3.59 -0.38
CA VAL A 41 -32.94 -3.45 -1.84
C VAL A 41 -33.40 -4.76 -2.52
N ASP A 42 -32.90 -5.92 -2.06
CA ASP A 42 -33.33 -7.23 -2.58
C ASP A 42 -34.82 -7.48 -2.38
N HIS A 43 -35.39 -7.04 -1.27
CA HIS A 43 -36.81 -7.15 -0.98
C HIS A 43 -37.65 -6.25 -1.90
N VAL A 44 -37.23 -5.00 -2.08
CA VAL A 44 -37.93 -4.00 -2.92
C VAL A 44 -37.92 -4.40 -4.39
N LEU A 45 -36.80 -4.86 -4.90
CA LEU A 45 -36.67 -5.22 -6.31
C LEU A 45 -37.11 -6.65 -6.62
N GLY A 46 -37.06 -7.56 -5.64
CA GLY A 46 -37.37 -8.97 -5.86
C GLY A 46 -36.48 -9.64 -6.90
N SER A 47 -36.94 -10.75 -7.44
CA SER A 47 -36.21 -11.48 -8.49
C SER A 47 -36.48 -10.85 -9.86
N GLY A 48 -35.41 -10.38 -10.53
CA GLY A 48 -35.48 -9.75 -11.84
C GLY A 48 -36.09 -8.33 -11.85
N GLY A 49 -36.39 -7.77 -10.68
CA GLY A 49 -36.87 -6.40 -10.57
C GLY A 49 -35.85 -5.41 -11.11
N LYS A 50 -36.35 -4.36 -11.74
CA LYS A 50 -35.56 -3.34 -12.43
C LYS A 50 -35.85 -1.95 -11.84
N VAL A 51 -34.82 -1.18 -11.62
CA VAL A 51 -34.90 0.24 -11.32
C VAL A 51 -34.36 1.07 -12.48
N THR A 52 -35.05 2.15 -12.80
CA THR A 52 -34.63 3.10 -13.85
C THR A 52 -34.59 4.49 -13.25
N VAL A 53 -33.49 5.19 -13.43
CA VAL A 53 -33.30 6.57 -12.97
C VAL A 53 -32.83 7.43 -14.13
N GLN A 54 -33.41 8.63 -14.25
CA GLN A 54 -32.92 9.65 -15.16
C GLN A 54 -32.00 10.60 -14.40
N ALA A 55 -30.83 10.87 -14.96
CA ALA A 55 -29.86 11.79 -14.41
C ALA A 55 -29.44 12.81 -15.47
N VAL A 56 -29.01 13.98 -15.01
CA VAL A 56 -28.48 15.04 -15.87
C VAL A 56 -27.13 15.44 -15.31
N ASP A 57 -26.09 15.49 -16.13
CA ASP A 57 -24.77 15.92 -15.71
C ASP A 57 -24.65 17.46 -15.64
N ARG A 58 -23.53 17.97 -15.15
CA ARG A 58 -23.23 19.43 -15.07
C ARG A 58 -23.27 20.14 -16.42
N ARG A 59 -23.19 19.41 -17.53
CA ARG A 59 -23.24 19.96 -18.91
C ARG A 59 -24.65 19.93 -19.51
N GLY A 60 -25.63 19.41 -18.77
CA GLY A 60 -27.00 19.28 -19.22
C GLY A 60 -27.29 18.02 -20.07
N GLN A 61 -26.32 17.11 -20.20
CA GLN A 61 -26.53 15.84 -20.88
C GLN A 61 -27.43 14.92 -20.06
N ARG A 62 -28.45 14.36 -20.70
CA ARG A 62 -29.39 13.44 -20.06
C ARG A 62 -28.90 12.01 -20.21
N TYR A 63 -28.98 11.27 -19.12
CA TYR A 63 -28.66 9.86 -19.02
C TYR A 63 -29.83 9.09 -18.43
N GLU A 64 -30.06 7.89 -18.91
CA GLU A 64 -30.96 6.95 -18.28
C GLU A 64 -30.12 5.80 -17.72
N ILE A 65 -30.19 5.59 -16.40
CA ILE A 65 -29.46 4.54 -15.69
C ILE A 65 -30.46 3.46 -15.33
N ARG A 66 -30.22 2.23 -15.82
CA ARG A 66 -31.04 1.05 -15.54
C ARG A 66 -30.23 0.03 -14.77
N ARG A 67 -30.82 -0.54 -13.73
CA ARG A 67 -30.20 -1.63 -13.01
C ARG A 67 -31.20 -2.71 -12.66
N ILE A 68 -30.89 -3.95 -13.03
CA ILE A 68 -31.61 -5.15 -12.62
C ILE A 68 -31.00 -5.62 -11.27
N ASN A 69 -31.83 -6.22 -10.42
CA ASN A 69 -31.37 -6.72 -9.13
C ASN A 69 -30.21 -7.71 -9.33
N LYS A 70 -29.12 -7.52 -8.55
CA LYS A 70 -27.86 -8.31 -8.58
C LYS A 70 -27.00 -8.13 -9.84
N GLU A 71 -27.38 -7.26 -10.78
CA GLU A 71 -26.58 -6.96 -11.96
C GLU A 71 -25.85 -5.61 -11.83
N ARG A 72 -24.95 -5.32 -12.77
CA ARG A 72 -24.30 -4.03 -12.89
C ARG A 72 -25.27 -3.02 -13.51
N PRO A 73 -25.13 -1.73 -13.18
CA PRO A 73 -25.95 -0.71 -13.82
C PRO A 73 -25.54 -0.50 -15.28
N ASP A 74 -26.53 -0.35 -16.15
CA ASP A 74 -26.39 0.05 -17.54
C ASP A 74 -26.73 1.52 -17.71
N VAL A 75 -25.93 2.23 -18.52
CA VAL A 75 -26.11 3.67 -18.81
C VAL A 75 -26.54 3.84 -20.26
N TYR A 76 -27.56 4.63 -20.50
CA TYR A 76 -28.09 4.95 -21.84
C TYR A 76 -28.08 6.45 -22.08
N ILE A 77 -27.75 6.86 -23.30
CA ILE A 77 -27.91 8.20 -23.84
C ILE A 77 -28.84 8.09 -25.05
N ASP A 78 -29.97 8.79 -25.04
CA ASP A 78 -30.97 8.76 -26.10
C ASP A 78 -31.38 7.32 -26.50
N GLY A 79 -31.51 6.45 -25.52
CA GLY A 79 -31.88 5.04 -25.71
C GLY A 79 -30.74 4.11 -26.17
N VAL A 80 -29.53 4.64 -26.41
CA VAL A 80 -28.36 3.86 -26.83
C VAL A 80 -27.50 3.52 -25.61
N LEU A 81 -27.21 2.22 -25.42
CA LEU A 81 -26.34 1.74 -24.35
C LEU A 81 -24.92 2.31 -24.51
N GLN A 82 -24.36 2.83 -23.44
CA GLN A 82 -23.02 3.41 -23.36
C GLN A 82 -22.13 2.54 -22.44
N PRO A 83 -21.47 1.52 -22.95
CA PRO A 83 -20.61 0.67 -22.15
C PRO A 83 -19.37 1.47 -21.70
N GLY A 84 -19.03 1.39 -20.41
CA GLY A 84 -17.81 2.00 -19.86
C GLY A 84 -17.98 3.41 -19.30
N ILE A 85 -19.17 4.01 -19.31
CA ILE A 85 -19.42 5.27 -18.60
C ILE A 85 -19.50 5.02 -17.09
N SER A 86 -18.64 5.70 -16.33
CA SER A 86 -18.69 5.70 -14.86
C SER A 86 -19.79 6.63 -14.37
N ILE A 87 -20.76 6.10 -13.61
CA ILE A 87 -21.84 6.89 -13.03
C ILE A 87 -21.28 7.93 -12.05
N ARG A 88 -20.31 7.55 -11.21
CA ARG A 88 -19.76 8.33 -10.11
C ARG A 88 -18.72 9.37 -10.52
N GLU A 89 -18.16 9.24 -11.71
CA GLU A 89 -17.12 10.15 -12.20
C GLU A 89 -17.60 11.01 -13.37
N THR A 90 -18.46 10.43 -14.22
CA THR A 90 -18.90 11.09 -15.45
C THR A 90 -20.27 11.74 -15.31
N ILE A 91 -21.24 11.07 -14.66
CA ILE A 91 -22.63 11.53 -14.58
C ILE A 91 -22.86 12.33 -13.31
N LEU A 92 -22.51 11.75 -12.15
CA LEU A 92 -22.65 12.36 -10.82
C LEU A 92 -21.26 12.43 -10.19
N HIS A 93 -20.68 13.63 -10.14
CA HIS A 93 -19.36 13.76 -9.54
C HIS A 93 -19.41 13.51 -8.03
N LYS A 94 -18.73 12.46 -7.57
CA LYS A 94 -18.59 12.08 -6.15
C LYS A 94 -19.90 12.09 -5.34
N PRO A 95 -20.95 11.37 -5.73
CA PRO A 95 -22.18 11.32 -4.95
C PRO A 95 -21.92 10.70 -3.56
N ILE A 96 -22.50 11.31 -2.52
CA ILE A 96 -22.35 10.87 -1.13
C ILE A 96 -23.68 10.33 -0.61
N TYR A 97 -23.60 9.21 0.11
CA TYR A 97 -24.73 8.59 0.79
C TYR A 97 -24.42 8.38 2.28
N PHE A 98 -25.35 8.82 3.14
CA PHE A 98 -25.39 8.49 4.55
C PHE A 98 -26.70 7.77 4.85
N GLY A 99 -26.64 6.53 5.27
CA GLY A 99 -27.80 5.79 5.75
C GLY A 99 -28.16 6.17 7.19
N GLN A 100 -29.26 5.61 7.66
CA GLN A 100 -29.74 5.86 9.01
C GLN A 100 -28.65 5.54 10.06
N LYS A 101 -28.38 6.45 10.98
CA LYS A 101 -27.36 6.38 12.05
C LYS A 101 -25.90 6.28 11.57
N ASP A 102 -25.63 6.39 10.27
CA ASP A 102 -24.25 6.37 9.77
C ASP A 102 -23.45 7.61 10.24
N LEU A 103 -24.13 8.71 10.53
CA LEU A 103 -23.53 9.95 11.01
C LEU A 103 -23.04 9.87 12.47
N SER A 104 -23.71 9.06 13.30
CA SER A 104 -23.32 8.86 14.70
C SER A 104 -22.29 7.77 14.92
N ALA A 105 -21.94 7.00 13.90
CA ALA A 105 -20.94 5.93 13.95
C ALA A 105 -19.51 6.47 14.11
N THR A 106 -19.29 7.33 15.12
CA THR A 106 -18.00 7.99 15.42
C THR A 106 -17.26 7.24 16.51
N GLY A 107 -16.50 6.18 16.16
CA GLY A 107 -15.60 5.47 17.07
C GLY A 107 -14.20 6.10 17.15
N GLU A 108 -13.27 5.45 17.88
CA GLU A 108 -11.85 5.80 17.87
C GLU A 108 -11.29 5.79 16.43
N GLY A 109 -10.51 6.80 16.08
CA GLY A 109 -9.95 6.97 14.73
C GLY A 109 -10.90 7.65 13.73
N PHE A 110 -12.05 8.13 14.16
CA PHE A 110 -13.02 8.83 13.33
C PHE A 110 -12.41 10.01 12.56
N GLU A 111 -11.54 10.79 13.21
CA GLU A 111 -10.86 11.94 12.60
C GLU A 111 -10.01 11.50 11.40
N LYS A 112 -9.30 10.38 11.53
CA LYS A 112 -8.50 9.81 10.44
C LYS A 112 -9.38 9.34 9.27
N ASP A 113 -10.48 8.63 9.57
CA ASP A 113 -11.40 8.15 8.54
C ASP A 113 -12.09 9.30 7.80
N LEU A 114 -12.36 10.38 8.51
CA LEU A 114 -12.94 11.59 7.92
C LEU A 114 -11.97 12.23 6.92
N VAL A 115 -10.71 12.40 7.33
CA VAL A 115 -9.66 12.94 6.46
C VAL A 115 -9.42 12.01 5.27
N GLU A 116 -9.43 10.70 5.48
CA GLU A 116 -9.28 9.72 4.39
C GLU A 116 -10.40 9.82 3.34
N LYS A 117 -11.64 10.01 3.78
CA LYS A 117 -12.77 10.24 2.87
C LYS A 117 -12.62 11.54 2.07
N LEU A 118 -12.01 12.55 2.67
CA LEU A 118 -11.77 13.85 2.03
C LEU A 118 -10.73 13.75 0.90
N VAL A 119 -9.60 13.10 1.19
CA VAL A 119 -8.40 13.21 0.35
C VAL A 119 -7.96 11.90 -0.29
N GLY A 120 -8.51 10.75 0.12
CA GLY A 120 -8.01 9.42 -0.24
C GLY A 120 -7.87 9.20 -1.74
N GLU A 121 -8.84 9.63 -2.55
CA GLU A 121 -8.77 9.53 -4.01
C GLU A 121 -7.67 10.43 -4.61
N LYS A 122 -7.47 11.62 -4.05
CA LYS A 122 -6.44 12.57 -4.50
C LYS A 122 -5.03 12.03 -4.23
N LEU A 123 -4.88 11.26 -3.16
CA LEU A 123 -3.62 10.67 -2.74
C LEU A 123 -3.24 9.37 -3.48
N ALA A 124 -4.09 8.81 -4.32
CA ALA A 124 -3.85 7.53 -4.98
C ALA A 124 -2.51 7.49 -5.72
N ARG A 125 -2.15 8.56 -6.43
CA ARG A 125 -0.89 8.66 -7.17
C ARG A 125 0.34 8.66 -6.26
N ILE A 126 0.31 9.44 -5.18
CA ILE A 126 1.45 9.50 -4.25
C ILE A 126 1.58 8.21 -3.46
N ARG A 127 0.46 7.58 -3.08
CA ARG A 127 0.45 6.29 -2.40
C ARG A 127 1.04 5.17 -3.24
N SER A 128 0.75 5.14 -4.55
CA SER A 128 1.42 4.20 -5.47
C SER A 128 2.95 4.40 -5.45
N ARG A 129 3.43 5.65 -5.49
CA ARG A 129 4.87 5.96 -5.38
C ARG A 129 5.47 5.54 -4.03
N ILE A 130 4.71 5.69 -2.95
CA ILE A 130 5.10 5.24 -1.61
C ILE A 130 5.24 3.72 -1.58
N ASP A 131 4.31 2.98 -2.17
CA ASP A 131 4.33 1.51 -2.19
C ASP A 131 5.49 0.98 -3.04
N ASP A 132 5.75 1.56 -4.20
CA ASP A 132 6.94 1.26 -5.02
C ASP A 132 8.23 1.50 -4.23
N GLN A 133 8.30 2.60 -3.49
CA GLN A 133 9.46 2.95 -2.68
C GLN A 133 9.64 2.02 -1.47
N ARG A 134 8.54 1.60 -0.82
CA ARG A 134 8.54 0.57 0.23
C ARG A 134 9.12 -0.75 -0.27
N GLN A 135 8.76 -1.14 -1.48
CA GLN A 135 9.30 -2.35 -2.09
C GLN A 135 10.81 -2.26 -2.27
N LYS A 136 11.34 -1.15 -2.81
CA LYS A 136 12.79 -0.94 -2.95
C LYS A 136 13.52 -1.02 -1.61
N VAL A 137 13.01 -0.36 -0.57
CA VAL A 137 13.57 -0.43 0.79
C VAL A 137 13.59 -1.88 1.28
N SER A 138 12.50 -2.64 1.09
CA SER A 138 12.41 -4.05 1.48
C SER A 138 13.41 -4.93 0.75
N GLU A 139 13.61 -4.72 -0.54
CA GLU A 139 14.59 -5.45 -1.37
C GLU A 139 16.02 -5.21 -0.88
N LEU A 140 16.39 -3.96 -0.61
CA LEU A 140 17.71 -3.62 -0.05
C LEU A 140 17.94 -4.23 1.33
N VAL A 141 16.94 -4.21 2.21
CA VAL A 141 17.02 -4.88 3.52
C VAL A 141 17.24 -6.38 3.36
N ASN A 142 16.56 -7.03 2.41
CA ASN A 142 16.73 -8.46 2.15
C ASN A 142 18.13 -8.77 1.61
N GLN A 143 18.68 -7.92 0.73
CA GLN A 143 20.07 -8.04 0.26
C GLN A 143 21.06 -7.89 1.42
N LEU A 144 20.87 -6.91 2.31
CA LEU A 144 21.70 -6.73 3.51
C LEU A 144 21.63 -7.92 4.48
N LYS A 145 20.46 -8.54 4.64
CA LYS A 145 20.29 -9.73 5.47
C LYS A 145 21.11 -10.92 4.95
N LYS A 146 21.17 -11.13 3.62
CA LYS A 146 21.99 -12.18 3.01
C LYS A 146 23.48 -12.00 3.30
N LEU A 147 23.92 -10.79 3.58
CA LEU A 147 25.31 -10.44 3.90
C LEU A 147 25.60 -10.33 5.41
N SER A 148 24.70 -10.77 6.30
CA SER A 148 24.81 -10.52 7.74
C SER A 148 25.87 -11.35 8.48
N ASN A 149 26.14 -12.60 8.06
CA ASN A 149 27.00 -13.55 8.79
C ASN A 149 28.49 -13.49 8.37
N MET A 150 28.93 -12.38 7.78
CA MET A 150 30.30 -12.29 7.24
C MET A 150 31.39 -12.14 8.31
N GLY A 151 31.09 -11.47 9.42
CA GLY A 151 32.08 -11.20 10.46
C GLY A 151 32.63 -12.46 11.13
N GLU A 152 31.75 -13.42 11.45
CA GLU A 152 32.14 -14.71 12.02
C GLU A 152 32.93 -15.55 11.02
N LYS A 153 32.48 -15.60 9.76
CA LYS A 153 33.20 -16.31 8.69
C LYS A 153 34.57 -15.70 8.43
N LYS A 154 34.69 -14.37 8.41
CA LYS A 154 35.97 -13.70 8.21
C LYS A 154 36.95 -14.07 9.30
N LYS A 155 36.54 -14.02 10.57
CA LYS A 155 37.35 -14.42 11.71
C LYS A 155 37.79 -15.89 11.62
N GLU A 156 36.86 -16.77 11.26
CA GLU A 156 37.19 -18.22 11.06
C GLU A 156 38.28 -18.45 10.01
N TYR A 157 38.18 -17.77 8.84
CA TYR A 157 39.18 -17.90 7.79
C TYR A 157 40.49 -17.19 8.13
N GLU A 158 40.46 -16.07 8.87
CA GLU A 158 41.67 -15.42 9.40
C GLU A 158 42.42 -16.33 10.37
N ASP A 159 41.72 -17.00 11.28
CA ASP A 159 42.32 -17.92 12.23
C ASP A 159 42.88 -19.18 11.52
N LYS A 160 42.14 -19.73 10.54
CA LYS A 160 42.64 -20.86 9.70
C LYS A 160 43.88 -20.48 8.93
N ARG A 161 43.90 -19.28 8.33
CA ARG A 161 45.09 -18.80 7.61
C ARG A 161 46.29 -18.64 8.54
N ARG A 162 46.09 -18.00 9.69
CA ARG A 162 47.14 -17.76 10.68
C ARG A 162 47.75 -19.06 11.21
N ASP A 163 46.93 -20.05 11.53
CA ASP A 163 47.41 -21.36 11.98
C ASP A 163 48.23 -22.06 10.88
N ALA A 164 47.72 -22.07 9.65
CA ALA A 164 48.41 -22.71 8.53
C ALA A 164 49.74 -21.98 8.18
N GLU A 165 49.75 -20.63 8.19
CA GLU A 165 50.98 -19.83 7.99
C GLU A 165 52.02 -20.07 9.09
N PHE A 166 51.59 -20.19 10.34
CA PHE A 166 52.48 -20.51 11.46
C PHE A 166 53.15 -21.85 11.29
N ARG A 167 52.40 -22.86 10.88
CA ARG A 167 52.93 -24.23 10.61
C ARG A 167 53.81 -24.25 9.37
N LEU A 168 53.52 -23.51 8.30
CA LEU A 168 54.34 -23.37 7.12
C LEU A 168 55.70 -22.72 7.40
N LYS A 169 55.79 -21.83 8.38
CA LYS A 169 57.06 -21.19 8.79
C LYS A 169 58.11 -22.21 9.20
N PHE A 170 57.68 -23.37 9.70
CA PHE A 170 58.58 -24.51 10.00
C PHE A 170 59.27 -25.05 8.75
N TYR A 171 58.54 -25.23 7.63
CA TYR A 171 59.07 -25.71 6.36
C TYR A 171 60.04 -24.71 5.71
N LYS A 172 59.77 -23.42 5.86
CA LYS A 172 60.64 -22.34 5.41
C LYS A 172 61.99 -22.38 6.10
N ASN A 173 61.98 -22.54 7.41
CA ASN A 173 63.20 -22.60 8.22
C ASN A 173 64.12 -23.80 7.84
N HIS A 174 63.55 -24.82 7.18
CA HIS A 174 64.32 -26.00 6.74
C HIS A 174 64.67 -25.97 5.22
N GLY A 175 64.41 -24.85 4.52
CA GLY A 175 64.84 -24.63 3.13
C GLY A 175 64.13 -25.49 2.07
N VAL A 176 62.97 -26.06 2.40
CA VAL A 176 62.22 -26.98 1.49
C VAL A 176 61.02 -26.32 0.82
N GLU A 177 60.73 -25.07 1.18
CA GLU A 177 59.54 -24.34 0.75
C GLU A 177 59.45 -24.17 -0.78
N GLU A 178 60.52 -23.69 -1.43
CA GLU A 178 60.50 -23.37 -2.86
C GLU A 178 60.19 -24.56 -3.76
N LYS A 179 60.73 -25.73 -3.42
CA LYS A 179 60.53 -26.95 -4.21
C LYS A 179 59.08 -27.47 -4.12
N LEU A 180 58.53 -27.44 -2.91
CA LEU A 180 57.15 -27.87 -2.68
C LEU A 180 56.14 -26.83 -3.21
N GLN A 181 56.50 -25.53 -3.20
CA GLN A 181 55.66 -24.46 -3.70
C GLN A 181 55.33 -24.65 -5.19
N LYS A 182 56.34 -24.94 -6.03
CA LYS A 182 56.15 -25.14 -7.48
C LYS A 182 55.06 -26.18 -7.79
N GLN A 183 55.04 -27.28 -7.06
CA GLN A 183 54.02 -28.32 -7.21
C GLN A 183 52.61 -27.84 -6.83
N VAL A 184 52.50 -27.07 -5.74
CA VAL A 184 51.21 -26.52 -5.28
C VAL A 184 50.64 -25.52 -6.29
N ASP A 185 51.47 -24.66 -6.88
CA ASP A 185 51.08 -23.68 -7.87
C ASP A 185 50.48 -24.32 -9.13
N PHE A 186 51.14 -25.37 -9.65
CA PHE A 186 50.61 -26.14 -10.79
C PHE A 186 49.28 -26.83 -10.49
N ASP A 187 49.08 -27.33 -9.27
CA ASP A 187 47.81 -27.93 -8.84
C ASP A 187 46.72 -26.87 -8.69
N ALA A 188 47.05 -25.64 -8.29
CA ALA A 188 46.11 -24.51 -8.18
C ALA A 188 45.65 -24.06 -9.58
N ASP A 189 46.59 -23.89 -10.52
CA ASP A 189 46.33 -23.47 -11.89
C ASP A 189 45.42 -24.47 -12.63
N SER A 190 45.69 -25.78 -12.50
CA SER A 190 44.86 -26.85 -13.07
C SER A 190 43.41 -26.77 -12.57
N ARG A 191 43.23 -26.57 -11.26
CA ARG A 191 41.89 -26.43 -10.68
C ARG A 191 41.18 -25.20 -11.21
N LYS A 192 41.90 -24.06 -11.37
CA LYS A 192 41.31 -22.83 -11.90
C LYS A 192 40.80 -23.02 -13.34
N CYS A 193 41.60 -23.69 -14.18
CA CYS A 193 41.16 -24.04 -15.54
C CYS A 193 39.87 -24.88 -15.53
N SER A 194 39.83 -25.91 -14.68
CA SER A 194 38.65 -26.79 -14.56
C SER A 194 37.41 -26.04 -14.05
N GLN A 195 37.59 -25.14 -13.07
CA GLN A 195 36.49 -24.31 -12.55
C GLN A 195 35.93 -23.39 -13.60
N VAL A 196 36.78 -22.71 -14.39
CA VAL A 196 36.33 -21.80 -15.47
C VAL A 196 35.54 -22.56 -16.52
N VAL A 197 36.06 -23.70 -16.98
CA VAL A 197 35.38 -24.55 -17.98
C VAL A 197 34.04 -25.06 -17.45
N SER A 198 33.97 -25.47 -16.20
CA SER A 198 32.71 -25.92 -15.57
C SER A 198 31.68 -24.80 -15.46
N PHE A 199 32.11 -23.62 -15.02
CA PHE A 199 31.26 -22.45 -14.93
C PHE A 199 30.66 -22.05 -16.29
N VAL A 200 31.52 -21.93 -17.33
CA VAL A 200 31.07 -21.56 -18.69
C VAL A 200 30.12 -22.62 -19.25
N ARG A 201 30.35 -23.89 -18.97
CA ARG A 201 29.45 -24.97 -19.39
C ARG A 201 28.06 -24.80 -18.75
N SER A 202 28.00 -24.57 -17.44
CA SER A 202 26.73 -24.39 -16.74
C SER A 202 25.99 -23.16 -17.28
N TYR A 203 26.68 -22.02 -17.41
CA TYR A 203 26.12 -20.80 -17.96
C TYR A 203 25.50 -20.98 -19.35
N LEU A 204 26.21 -21.68 -20.27
CA LEU A 204 25.69 -21.93 -21.61
C LEU A 204 24.53 -22.95 -21.62
N ALA A 205 24.53 -23.92 -20.71
CA ALA A 205 23.42 -24.86 -20.56
C ALA A 205 22.14 -24.13 -20.12
N ASP A 206 22.24 -23.21 -19.14
CA ASP A 206 21.11 -22.40 -18.68
C ASP A 206 20.57 -21.50 -19.82
N LEU A 207 21.46 -20.94 -20.63
CA LEU A 207 21.08 -20.13 -21.80
C LEU A 207 20.43 -20.99 -22.90
N GLU A 208 20.90 -22.21 -23.13
CA GLU A 208 20.33 -23.17 -24.08
C GLU A 208 18.92 -23.60 -23.64
N GLU A 209 18.73 -23.88 -22.36
CA GLU A 209 17.42 -24.19 -21.78
C GLU A 209 16.44 -23.02 -21.99
N PHE A 210 16.88 -21.79 -21.72
CA PHE A 210 16.10 -20.59 -21.98
C PHE A 210 15.68 -20.47 -23.45
N VAL A 211 16.61 -20.67 -24.39
CA VAL A 211 16.33 -20.62 -25.82
C VAL A 211 15.30 -21.67 -26.21
N ASN A 212 15.49 -22.92 -25.79
CA ASN A 212 14.61 -24.03 -26.10
C ASN A 212 13.20 -23.84 -25.50
N GLN A 213 13.09 -23.26 -24.32
CA GLN A 213 11.83 -23.00 -23.65
C GLN A 213 10.94 -22.01 -24.43
N TYR A 214 11.53 -20.97 -25.00
CA TYR A 214 10.76 -19.86 -25.57
C TYR A 214 10.69 -19.85 -27.11
N GLU A 215 11.50 -20.66 -27.81
CA GLU A 215 11.56 -20.63 -29.27
C GLU A 215 10.22 -20.97 -29.93
N ASP A 216 9.63 -22.11 -29.54
CA ASP A 216 8.37 -22.57 -30.12
C ASP A 216 7.22 -21.63 -29.76
N ASP A 217 7.19 -21.12 -28.55
CA ASP A 217 6.15 -20.19 -28.09
C ASP A 217 6.22 -18.87 -28.85
N LEU A 218 7.42 -18.32 -29.07
CA LEU A 218 7.60 -17.09 -29.85
C LEU A 218 7.17 -17.26 -31.31
N LEU A 219 7.49 -18.40 -31.94
CA LEU A 219 7.08 -18.68 -33.31
C LEU A 219 5.58 -18.93 -33.43
N ASN A 220 4.99 -19.63 -32.47
CA ASN A 220 3.55 -19.93 -32.46
C ASN A 220 2.69 -18.67 -32.31
N GLN A 221 3.12 -17.69 -31.50
CA GLN A 221 2.39 -16.42 -31.36
C GLN A 221 2.33 -15.61 -32.68
N ARG A 222 3.23 -15.88 -33.63
CA ARG A 222 3.25 -15.24 -34.95
C ARG A 222 2.18 -15.83 -35.90
N VAL A 223 1.69 -17.04 -35.59
CA VAL A 223 0.76 -17.79 -36.46
C VAL A 223 -0.68 -17.36 -36.18
N TYR A 224 -1.06 -16.20 -36.68
CA TYR A 224 -2.43 -15.70 -36.59
C TYR A 224 -2.80 -14.87 -37.82
N THR A 225 -3.99 -15.07 -38.36
CA THR A 225 -4.54 -14.28 -39.48
C THR A 225 -5.88 -13.69 -39.07
N SER A 226 -5.96 -12.37 -38.98
CA SER A 226 -7.23 -11.69 -38.69
C SER A 226 -8.18 -11.73 -39.90
N LYS A 227 -9.46 -11.99 -39.63
CA LYS A 227 -10.50 -11.98 -40.67
C LYS A 227 -11.06 -10.58 -40.96
N GLN A 228 -10.93 -9.64 -40.03
CA GLN A 228 -11.57 -8.32 -40.15
C GLN A 228 -10.56 -7.15 -40.04
N ASN A 229 -9.42 -7.36 -39.39
CA ASN A 229 -8.44 -6.31 -39.10
C ASN A 229 -7.04 -6.66 -39.65
N THR A 230 -6.97 -7.09 -40.89
CA THR A 230 -5.73 -7.61 -41.53
C THR A 230 -4.61 -6.57 -41.48
N ASP A 231 -4.87 -5.33 -41.92
CA ASP A 231 -3.87 -4.27 -42.00
C ASP A 231 -3.28 -3.90 -40.63
N PHE A 232 -4.14 -3.90 -39.59
CA PHE A 232 -3.68 -3.68 -38.21
C PHE A 232 -2.73 -4.78 -37.76
N PHE A 233 -3.09 -6.04 -37.99
CA PHE A 233 -2.27 -7.16 -37.56
C PHE A 233 -1.00 -7.33 -38.40
N GLU A 234 -0.97 -6.93 -39.65
CA GLU A 234 0.27 -6.84 -40.44
C GLU A 234 1.25 -5.87 -39.81
N GLY A 235 0.79 -4.66 -39.45
CA GLY A 235 1.62 -3.67 -38.74
C GLY A 235 2.08 -4.15 -37.36
N PHE A 236 1.17 -4.75 -36.61
CA PHE A 236 1.46 -5.30 -35.27
C PHE A 236 2.51 -6.41 -35.33
N PHE A 237 2.36 -7.35 -36.25
CA PHE A 237 3.31 -8.45 -36.41
C PHE A 237 4.65 -8.01 -37.01
N THR A 238 4.71 -6.92 -37.77
CA THR A 238 5.98 -6.33 -38.20
C THR A 238 6.81 -5.86 -37.00
N LEU A 239 6.18 -5.36 -35.93
CA LEU A 239 6.87 -5.04 -34.67
C LEU A 239 7.28 -6.31 -33.91
N TYR A 240 6.43 -7.33 -33.90
CA TYR A 240 6.72 -8.60 -33.27
C TYR A 240 7.89 -9.34 -33.96
N ASP A 241 8.00 -9.25 -35.29
CA ASP A 241 9.11 -9.83 -36.05
C ASP A 241 10.48 -9.25 -35.64
N LYS A 242 10.54 -7.99 -35.15
CA LYS A 242 11.77 -7.43 -34.57
C LYS A 242 12.20 -8.15 -33.30
N LEU A 243 11.25 -8.61 -32.48
CA LEU A 243 11.54 -9.43 -31.31
C LEU A 243 12.09 -10.79 -31.70
N ILE A 244 11.52 -11.44 -32.73
CA ILE A 244 12.02 -12.72 -33.25
C ILE A 244 13.46 -12.57 -33.77
N VAL A 245 13.77 -11.46 -34.47
CA VAL A 245 15.14 -11.17 -34.91
C VAL A 245 16.10 -11.02 -33.73
N SER A 246 15.67 -10.31 -32.66
CA SER A 246 16.47 -10.17 -31.43
C SER A 246 16.69 -11.51 -30.74
N PHE A 247 15.69 -12.37 -30.73
CA PHE A 247 15.83 -13.74 -30.21
C PHE A 247 16.83 -14.57 -31.04
N GLY A 248 16.84 -14.41 -32.35
CA GLY A 248 17.84 -15.00 -33.23
C GLY A 248 19.29 -14.57 -32.88
N GLN A 249 19.48 -13.33 -32.42
CA GLN A 249 20.79 -12.86 -31.94
C GLN A 249 21.24 -13.62 -30.68
N ILE A 250 20.30 -13.93 -29.76
CA ILE A 250 20.61 -14.75 -28.56
C ILE A 250 21.10 -16.13 -28.98
N LYS A 251 20.46 -16.77 -29.95
CA LYS A 251 20.92 -18.06 -30.51
C LYS A 251 22.32 -17.99 -31.09
N LYS A 252 22.64 -16.89 -31.78
CA LYS A 252 24.00 -16.67 -32.28
C LYS A 252 25.01 -16.55 -31.15
N VAL A 253 24.70 -15.77 -30.10
CA VAL A 253 25.55 -15.63 -28.91
C VAL A 253 25.78 -16.99 -28.23
N LEU A 254 24.74 -17.85 -28.16
CA LEU A 254 24.87 -19.21 -27.64
C LEU A 254 25.82 -20.05 -28.48
N SER A 255 25.72 -19.99 -29.81
CA SER A 255 26.62 -20.69 -30.74
C SER A 255 28.06 -20.25 -30.57
N ASP A 256 28.32 -18.93 -30.56
CA ASP A 256 29.63 -18.33 -30.38
C ASP A 256 30.23 -18.71 -29.01
N GLY A 257 29.37 -18.72 -27.96
CA GLY A 257 29.75 -19.16 -26.61
C GLY A 257 30.16 -20.64 -26.55
N ASN A 258 29.49 -21.54 -27.27
CA ASN A 258 29.85 -22.97 -27.36
C ASN A 258 31.19 -23.17 -28.08
N GLN A 259 31.49 -22.34 -29.08
CA GLN A 259 32.82 -22.36 -29.69
C GLN A 259 33.89 -21.96 -28.68
N VAL A 260 33.71 -20.88 -27.94
CA VAL A 260 34.63 -20.42 -26.88
C VAL A 260 34.80 -21.50 -25.80
N LEU A 261 33.73 -22.22 -25.41
CA LEU A 261 33.81 -23.32 -24.47
C LEU A 261 34.70 -24.45 -25.00
N THR A 262 34.65 -24.75 -26.29
CA THR A 262 35.51 -25.77 -26.92
C THR A 262 36.97 -25.34 -26.88
N GLU A 263 37.27 -24.10 -27.22
CA GLU A 263 38.63 -23.54 -27.18
C GLU A 263 39.19 -23.52 -25.73
N LEU A 264 38.35 -23.18 -24.74
CA LEU A 264 38.73 -23.23 -23.31
C LEU A 264 39.05 -24.67 -22.85
N LYS A 265 38.30 -25.68 -23.30
CA LYS A 265 38.58 -27.09 -23.01
C LYS A 265 39.89 -27.55 -23.60
N GLU A 266 40.17 -27.14 -24.83
CA GLU A 266 41.45 -27.46 -25.51
C GLU A 266 42.62 -26.86 -24.73
N LYS A 267 42.55 -25.58 -24.37
CA LYS A 267 43.60 -24.90 -23.58
C LYS A 267 43.79 -25.52 -22.19
N ALA A 268 42.70 -25.89 -21.50
CA ALA A 268 42.80 -26.62 -20.24
C ALA A 268 43.48 -28.00 -20.41
N GLY A 269 43.18 -28.68 -21.52
CA GLY A 269 43.82 -29.97 -21.88
C GLY A 269 45.32 -29.81 -22.18
N GLU A 270 45.75 -28.73 -22.84
CA GLU A 270 47.19 -28.42 -23.04
C GLU A 270 47.90 -28.23 -21.69
N PHE A 271 47.26 -27.52 -20.74
CA PHE A 271 47.84 -27.34 -19.40
C PHE A 271 47.96 -28.65 -18.61
N GLU A 272 46.96 -29.55 -18.70
CA GLU A 272 47.02 -30.85 -18.06
C GLU A 272 48.15 -31.75 -18.66
N LYS A 273 48.42 -31.66 -19.96
CA LYS A 273 49.59 -32.34 -20.59
C LYS A 273 50.90 -31.80 -20.03
N LEU A 274 51.05 -30.46 -19.92
CA LEU A 274 52.20 -29.82 -19.31
C LEU A 274 52.41 -30.27 -17.85
N ARG A 275 51.33 -30.29 -17.06
CA ARG A 275 51.38 -30.79 -15.69
C ARG A 275 51.76 -32.25 -15.61
N GLY A 276 51.28 -33.08 -16.52
CA GLY A 276 51.62 -34.52 -16.62
C GLY A 276 53.13 -34.74 -16.85
N SER A 277 53.76 -33.93 -17.72
CA SER A 277 55.21 -34.03 -18.00
C SER A 277 56.08 -33.67 -16.79
N LEU A 278 55.60 -32.81 -15.89
CA LEU A 278 56.29 -32.41 -14.66
C LEU A 278 56.01 -33.33 -13.48
N LYS A 279 55.05 -34.23 -13.58
CA LYS A 279 54.62 -35.11 -12.49
C LYS A 279 55.71 -36.03 -11.99
N GLU A 280 56.51 -36.60 -12.90
CA GLU A 280 57.64 -37.47 -12.55
C GLU A 280 58.75 -36.67 -11.86
N GLU A 281 59.05 -35.46 -12.35
CA GLU A 281 60.05 -34.58 -11.71
C GLU A 281 59.60 -34.21 -10.28
N PHE A 282 58.35 -33.91 -10.07
CA PHE A 282 57.84 -33.63 -8.73
C PHE A 282 57.89 -34.87 -7.80
N ALA A 283 57.55 -36.03 -8.28
CA ALA A 283 57.63 -37.27 -7.50
C ALA A 283 59.06 -37.60 -7.07
N GLU A 284 60.04 -37.27 -7.91
CA GLU A 284 61.49 -37.48 -7.57
C GLU A 284 61.91 -36.42 -6.50
N ILE A 285 61.50 -35.15 -6.62
CA ILE A 285 61.78 -34.13 -5.62
C ILE A 285 61.17 -34.53 -4.26
N GLU A 286 59.96 -35.06 -4.25
CA GLU A 286 59.26 -35.51 -3.05
C GLU A 286 60.00 -36.70 -2.37
N ARG A 287 60.46 -37.64 -3.15
CA ARG A 287 61.27 -38.76 -2.63
C ARG A 287 62.62 -38.32 -2.00
N ARG A 288 63.38 -37.44 -2.69
CA ARG A 288 64.64 -36.89 -2.18
C ARG A 288 64.41 -36.05 -0.91
N LEU A 289 63.37 -35.31 -0.87
CA LEU A 289 63.01 -34.48 0.28
C LEU A 289 62.62 -35.33 1.50
N SER A 290 61.81 -36.34 1.32
CA SER A 290 61.46 -37.31 2.38
C SER A 290 62.71 -38.01 2.97
N GLU A 291 63.66 -38.30 2.14
CA GLU A 291 64.94 -38.95 2.56
C GLU A 291 65.87 -37.99 3.32
N GLN A 292 65.98 -36.71 2.87
CA GLN A 292 66.72 -35.65 3.56
C GLN A 292 66.12 -35.32 4.94
N LEU A 293 64.84 -35.26 5.04
CA LEU A 293 64.11 -34.97 6.29
C LEU A 293 64.26 -36.15 7.30
N ARG A 294 64.22 -37.33 6.80
CA ARG A 294 64.50 -38.55 7.63
C ARG A 294 65.89 -38.58 8.20
N GLN A 295 66.92 -38.13 7.44
CA GLN A 295 68.31 -38.07 7.86
C GLN A 295 68.56 -36.91 8.89
N SER A 296 67.77 -35.84 8.88
CA SER A 296 67.92 -34.68 9.79
C SER A 296 67.24 -34.86 11.15
N GLY A 297 66.69 -36.03 11.47
CA GLY A 297 66.07 -36.33 12.76
C GLY A 297 64.81 -35.49 13.07
N ALA A 298 64.31 -34.73 12.11
CA ALA A 298 63.11 -33.98 12.26
C ALA A 298 61.93 -34.93 12.15
N GLN A 299 61.34 -35.26 13.31
CA GLN A 299 60.10 -36.01 13.37
C GLN A 299 59.00 -35.18 12.71
N ALA A 300 58.36 -35.75 11.68
CA ALA A 300 57.08 -35.31 11.11
C ALA A 300 57.05 -34.14 10.10
N ILE A 301 58.09 -33.89 9.31
CA ILE A 301 57.90 -33.10 8.09
C ILE A 301 57.38 -34.05 7.00
N ARG A 302 56.07 -33.95 6.69
CA ARG A 302 55.43 -34.71 5.61
C ARG A 302 55.18 -33.77 4.41
N PRO A 303 55.69 -34.11 3.20
CA PRO A 303 55.44 -33.30 2.00
C PRO A 303 53.94 -33.10 1.72
N ASP A 304 53.12 -34.08 2.03
CA ASP A 304 51.67 -33.98 1.93
C ASP A 304 51.07 -32.92 2.85
N GLU A 305 51.62 -32.80 4.08
CA GLU A 305 51.15 -31.79 5.03
C GLU A 305 51.50 -30.37 4.55
N PHE A 306 52.66 -30.15 3.95
CA PHE A 306 52.99 -28.86 3.35
C PHE A 306 51.99 -28.48 2.25
N ARG A 307 51.67 -29.42 1.36
CA ARG A 307 50.64 -29.20 0.31
C ARG A 307 49.29 -28.86 0.91
N HIS A 308 48.85 -29.56 1.93
CA HIS A 308 47.60 -29.28 2.62
C HIS A 308 47.59 -27.90 3.29
N LEU A 309 48.64 -27.52 3.98
CA LEU A 309 48.77 -26.23 4.64
C LEU A 309 48.79 -25.10 3.62
N ARG A 310 49.54 -25.21 2.54
CA ARG A 310 49.58 -24.19 1.48
C ARG A 310 48.24 -24.02 0.82
N LYS A 311 47.58 -25.13 0.46
CA LYS A 311 46.21 -25.11 -0.05
C LYS A 311 45.23 -24.46 0.92
N ALA A 312 45.38 -24.69 2.22
CA ALA A 312 44.56 -24.06 3.25
C ALA A 312 44.77 -22.52 3.30
N VAL A 313 46.03 -22.06 3.19
CA VAL A 313 46.34 -20.61 3.12
C VAL A 313 45.73 -19.98 1.88
N ASP A 314 45.89 -20.61 0.69
CA ASP A 314 45.37 -20.10 -0.57
C ASP A 314 43.84 -20.04 -0.54
N GLN A 315 43.19 -21.10 -0.09
CA GLN A 315 41.74 -21.16 0.07
C GLN A 315 41.23 -20.10 1.06
N ALA A 316 41.87 -19.96 2.23
CA ALA A 316 41.51 -18.95 3.22
C ALA A 316 41.71 -17.54 2.66
N SER A 317 42.81 -17.27 1.93
CA SER A 317 43.09 -15.98 1.31
C SER A 317 42.09 -15.64 0.20
N GLN A 318 41.71 -16.60 -0.65
CA GLN A 318 40.66 -16.41 -1.65
C GLN A 318 39.30 -16.09 -1.00
N MET A 319 38.95 -16.84 0.04
CA MET A 319 37.69 -16.60 0.78
C MET A 319 37.69 -15.26 1.49
N LEU A 320 38.81 -14.86 2.09
CA LEU A 320 38.97 -13.53 2.71
C LEU A 320 38.82 -12.42 1.66
N GLY A 321 39.46 -12.56 0.49
CA GLY A 321 39.30 -11.59 -0.60
C GLY A 321 37.86 -11.51 -1.14
N ALA A 322 37.14 -12.62 -1.19
CA ALA A 322 35.71 -12.63 -1.53
C ALA A 322 34.84 -11.96 -0.45
N LEU A 323 35.14 -12.22 0.85
CA LEU A 323 34.46 -11.59 1.97
C LEU A 323 34.72 -10.09 2.04
N ASP A 324 35.95 -9.61 1.74
CA ASP A 324 36.27 -8.18 1.68
C ASP A 324 35.49 -7.45 0.58
N LYS A 325 35.32 -8.08 -0.59
CA LYS A 325 34.45 -7.56 -1.67
C LYS A 325 32.99 -7.48 -1.22
N GLN A 326 32.50 -8.52 -0.54
CA GLN A 326 31.15 -8.53 0.02
C GLN A 326 30.97 -7.48 1.13
N GLU A 327 31.97 -7.24 1.96
CA GLU A 327 31.95 -6.20 2.98
C GLU A 327 31.87 -4.79 2.35
N SER A 328 32.62 -4.55 1.28
CA SER A 328 32.53 -3.31 0.51
C SER A 328 31.13 -3.12 -0.09
N SER A 329 30.57 -4.20 -0.69
CA SER A 329 29.19 -4.20 -1.20
C SER A 329 28.16 -3.94 -0.10
N ARG A 330 28.36 -4.50 1.10
CA ARG A 330 27.50 -4.25 2.27
C ARG A 330 27.52 -2.78 2.71
N LYS A 331 28.68 -2.11 2.69
CA LYS A 331 28.78 -0.68 2.99
C LYS A 331 28.02 0.16 1.96
N SER A 332 28.19 -0.15 0.68
CA SER A 332 27.47 0.52 -0.41
C SER A 332 25.95 0.34 -0.27
N LEU A 333 25.47 -0.89 -0.03
CA LEU A 333 24.05 -1.18 0.17
C LEU A 333 23.47 -0.48 1.40
N LYS A 334 24.24 -0.32 2.49
CA LYS A 334 23.80 0.48 3.64
C LYS A 334 23.62 1.96 3.29
N GLN A 335 24.53 2.52 2.51
CA GLN A 335 24.42 3.94 2.07
C GLN A 335 23.22 4.10 1.15
N GLU A 336 23.02 3.20 0.20
CA GLU A 336 21.87 3.18 -0.69
C GLU A 336 20.57 3.05 0.10
N LEU A 337 20.50 2.14 1.07
CA LEU A 337 19.33 1.99 1.94
C LEU A 337 19.01 3.29 2.69
N LEU A 338 19.99 4.01 3.21
CA LEU A 338 19.76 5.30 3.88
C LEU A 338 19.19 6.36 2.93
N ILE A 339 19.62 6.37 1.66
CA ILE A 339 19.08 7.25 0.63
C ILE A 339 17.62 6.89 0.33
N GLU A 340 17.33 5.60 0.13
CA GLU A 340 15.98 5.16 -0.20
C GLU A 340 14.99 5.35 0.98
N ILE A 341 15.45 5.23 2.23
CA ILE A 341 14.68 5.59 3.44
C ILE A 341 14.38 7.10 3.46
N ALA A 342 15.35 7.93 3.11
CA ALA A 342 15.14 9.37 3.05
C ALA A 342 14.10 9.74 1.98
N LEU A 343 14.19 9.14 0.78
CA LEU A 343 13.21 9.32 -0.29
C LEU A 343 11.80 8.84 0.12
N LEU A 344 11.71 7.72 0.83
CA LEU A 344 10.43 7.24 1.37
C LEU A 344 9.84 8.24 2.39
N ASN A 345 10.68 8.81 3.23
CA ASN A 345 10.27 9.84 4.19
C ASN A 345 9.81 11.14 3.50
N ASP A 346 10.48 11.54 2.42
CA ASP A 346 10.08 12.70 1.61
C ASP A 346 8.72 12.47 0.94
N LEU A 347 8.43 11.27 0.46
CA LEU A 347 7.12 10.90 -0.08
C LEU A 347 6.02 10.96 1.00
N TRP A 348 6.29 10.51 2.22
CA TRP A 348 5.34 10.65 3.33
C TRP A 348 5.10 12.11 3.71
N LEU A 349 6.13 12.95 3.63
CA LEU A 349 5.98 14.38 3.86
C LEU A 349 5.21 15.05 2.71
N GLU A 350 5.41 14.63 1.47
CA GLU A 350 4.64 15.08 0.30
C GLU A 350 3.15 14.72 0.48
N GLU A 351 2.83 13.48 0.85
CA GLU A 351 1.46 13.04 1.17
C GLU A 351 0.85 13.91 2.29
N TYR A 352 1.60 14.15 3.36
CA TYR A 352 1.14 15.01 4.45
C TYR A 352 0.83 16.45 3.99
N LYS A 353 1.67 17.03 3.14
CA LYS A 353 1.44 18.38 2.60
C LYS A 353 0.21 18.45 1.70
N GLU A 354 -0.04 17.42 0.90
CA GLU A 354 -1.26 17.33 0.09
C GLU A 354 -2.51 17.25 0.99
N ILE A 355 -2.44 16.43 2.05
CA ILE A 355 -3.50 16.37 3.07
C ILE A 355 -3.72 17.75 3.69
N GLN A 356 -2.67 18.42 4.14
CA GLN A 356 -2.76 19.73 4.79
C GLN A 356 -3.38 20.78 3.87
N ALA A 357 -2.99 20.81 2.59
CA ALA A 357 -3.56 21.74 1.62
C ALA A 357 -5.08 21.56 1.44
N GLU A 358 -5.58 20.34 1.54
CA GLU A 358 -7.03 20.08 1.50
C GLU A 358 -7.72 20.46 2.81
N LEU A 359 -7.08 20.21 3.96
CA LEU A 359 -7.63 20.63 5.26
C LEU A 359 -7.69 22.15 5.37
N ASP A 360 -6.70 22.87 4.86
CA ASP A 360 -6.68 24.34 4.84
C ASP A 360 -7.87 24.92 4.05
N LYS A 361 -8.30 24.27 2.95
CA LYS A 361 -9.50 24.68 2.20
C LYS A 361 -10.76 24.55 3.06
N VAL A 362 -10.87 23.48 3.84
CA VAL A 362 -11.99 23.26 4.76
C VAL A 362 -11.97 24.30 5.87
N ASN A 363 -10.83 24.51 6.52
CA ASN A 363 -10.67 25.47 7.61
C ASN A 363 -10.99 26.91 7.16
N ASN A 364 -10.63 27.28 5.92
CA ASN A 364 -10.93 28.61 5.37
C ASN A 364 -12.40 28.79 4.98
N SER A 365 -13.16 27.72 4.79
CA SER A 365 -14.57 27.78 4.38
C SER A 365 -15.56 27.89 5.55
N HIS A 366 -15.14 27.54 6.78
CA HIS A 366 -15.99 27.56 7.98
C HIS A 366 -15.27 28.03 9.22
N SER A 367 -15.89 28.95 9.95
CA SER A 367 -15.37 29.48 11.21
C SER A 367 -15.62 28.58 12.43
N SER A 368 -16.51 27.59 12.30
CA SER A 368 -16.91 26.73 13.42
C SER A 368 -16.20 25.37 13.46
N LEU A 369 -15.47 25.00 12.40
CA LEU A 369 -14.75 23.73 12.27
C LEU A 369 -13.29 24.01 11.96
N GLU A 370 -12.39 23.46 12.75
CA GLU A 370 -10.95 23.54 12.54
C GLU A 370 -10.35 22.14 12.58
N ILE A 371 -9.57 21.77 11.56
CA ILE A 371 -8.91 20.46 11.46
C ILE A 371 -7.42 20.68 11.39
N ASN A 372 -6.74 20.18 12.40
CA ASN A 372 -5.30 20.23 12.53
C ASN A 372 -4.67 18.86 12.27
N ALA A 373 -3.59 18.84 11.52
CA ALA A 373 -2.80 17.65 11.25
C ALA A 373 -1.39 17.82 11.82
N GLU A 374 -0.85 16.77 12.41
CA GLU A 374 0.53 16.68 12.90
C GLU A 374 1.24 15.54 12.18
N PHE A 375 2.33 15.87 11.46
CA PHE A 375 3.12 14.87 10.74
C PHE A 375 3.75 13.88 11.71
N LYS A 376 3.49 12.57 11.53
CA LYS A 376 3.98 11.50 12.42
C LYS A 376 3.60 11.72 13.90
N GLY A 377 2.46 12.37 14.13
CA GLY A 377 2.03 12.77 15.48
C GLY A 377 1.40 11.65 16.31
N ASP A 378 0.96 10.55 15.71
CA ASP A 378 0.32 9.44 16.43
C ASP A 378 1.36 8.54 17.14
N LYS A 379 1.88 9.05 18.25
CA LYS A 379 2.86 8.36 19.07
C LYS A 379 2.28 7.12 19.77
N ALA A 380 0.98 7.09 20.00
CA ALA A 380 0.32 5.92 20.60
C ALA A 380 0.35 4.72 19.65
N SER A 381 -0.01 4.91 18.39
CA SER A 381 0.12 3.88 17.34
C SER A 381 1.58 3.46 17.13
N PHE A 382 2.53 4.38 17.26
CA PHE A 382 3.96 4.06 17.17
C PHE A 382 4.40 3.10 18.28
N VAL A 383 4.03 3.39 19.54
CA VAL A 383 4.29 2.48 20.67
C VAL A 383 3.56 1.14 20.50
N ALA A 384 2.30 1.17 20.06
CA ALA A 384 1.51 -0.05 19.84
C ALA A 384 2.12 -0.96 18.79
N PHE A 385 2.57 -0.41 17.66
CA PHE A 385 3.25 -1.17 16.62
C PHE A 385 4.57 -1.79 17.13
N MET A 386 5.38 -1.02 17.89
CA MET A 386 6.58 -1.57 18.51
C MET A 386 6.24 -2.73 19.45
N LYS A 387 5.23 -2.60 20.30
CA LYS A 387 4.79 -3.67 21.21
C LYS A 387 4.38 -4.94 20.46
N ASP A 388 3.70 -4.80 19.35
CA ASP A 388 3.26 -5.94 18.55
C ASP A 388 4.45 -6.68 17.92
N VAL A 389 5.36 -5.98 17.27
CA VAL A 389 6.54 -6.58 16.63
C VAL A 389 7.53 -7.14 17.65
N PHE A 390 7.67 -6.50 18.82
CA PHE A 390 8.53 -6.97 19.91
C PHE A 390 7.84 -7.96 20.87
N ARG A 391 6.70 -8.53 20.47
CA ARG A 391 5.97 -9.52 21.29
C ARG A 391 6.88 -10.69 21.67
N GLY A 392 6.96 -10.99 22.95
CA GLY A 392 7.83 -12.04 23.49
C GLY A 392 9.25 -11.57 23.89
N SER A 393 9.65 -10.34 23.58
CA SER A 393 10.97 -9.80 23.94
C SER A 393 11.15 -9.52 25.45
N ARG A 394 10.06 -9.44 26.22
CA ARG A 394 10.02 -9.01 27.63
C ARG A 394 10.52 -7.57 27.86
N ILE A 395 10.61 -6.73 26.83
CA ILE A 395 10.93 -5.31 26.95
C ILE A 395 9.70 -4.59 27.53
N ARG A 396 9.91 -3.70 28.48
CA ARG A 396 8.84 -2.93 29.13
C ARG A 396 8.32 -1.84 28.22
N GLU A 397 7.04 -1.52 28.35
CA GLU A 397 6.38 -0.44 27.57
C GLU A 397 7.03 0.93 27.78
N THR A 398 7.54 1.21 28.99
CA THR A 398 8.28 2.44 29.29
C THR A 398 9.50 2.62 28.39
N THR A 399 10.19 1.53 28.03
CA THR A 399 11.34 1.54 27.12
C THR A 399 10.92 1.96 25.72
N PHE A 400 9.79 1.43 25.21
CA PHE A 400 9.26 1.86 23.91
C PHE A 400 8.82 3.33 23.93
N SER A 401 8.18 3.75 25.02
CA SER A 401 7.76 5.15 25.19
C SER A 401 8.94 6.12 25.22
N SER A 402 10.08 5.75 25.84
CA SER A 402 11.31 6.53 25.82
C SER A 402 11.89 6.60 24.41
N ALA A 403 11.98 5.48 23.70
CA ALA A 403 12.47 5.45 22.34
C ALA A 403 11.62 6.31 21.38
N VAL A 404 10.28 6.25 21.49
CA VAL A 404 9.34 7.05 20.67
C VAL A 404 9.40 8.55 20.99
N LYS A 405 9.82 8.95 22.20
CA LYS A 405 10.07 10.35 22.54
C LYS A 405 11.37 10.87 21.91
N ALA A 406 12.41 10.02 21.85
CA ALA A 406 13.73 10.39 21.34
C ALA A 406 13.82 10.38 19.81
N PHE A 407 12.99 9.59 19.13
CA PHE A 407 13.04 9.40 17.67
C PHE A 407 11.68 9.63 17.02
N SER A 408 11.71 10.26 15.84
CA SER A 408 10.50 10.56 15.06
C SER A 408 9.89 9.31 14.42
N ASP A 409 10.74 8.37 13.99
CA ASP A 409 10.37 7.16 13.25
C ASP A 409 11.50 6.11 13.29
N PHE A 410 11.26 4.95 12.68
CA PHE A 410 12.24 3.86 12.59
C PHE A 410 13.42 4.16 11.67
N GLY A 411 13.27 5.01 10.66
CA GLY A 411 14.38 5.48 9.82
C GLY A 411 15.41 6.27 10.62
N ALA A 412 14.92 7.16 11.50
CA ALA A 412 15.77 7.91 12.43
C ALA A 412 16.47 6.97 13.43
N MET A 413 15.77 5.95 13.95
CA MET A 413 16.37 4.92 14.81
C MET A 413 17.45 4.13 14.08
N TYR A 414 17.22 3.73 12.83
CA TYR A 414 18.20 2.99 12.03
C TYR A 414 19.45 3.81 11.73
N LYS A 415 19.28 5.11 11.45
CA LYS A 415 20.38 6.04 11.15
C LYS A 415 21.30 6.26 12.35
N ASP A 416 20.75 6.36 13.54
CA ASP A 416 21.50 6.62 14.79
C ASP A 416 21.22 5.54 15.85
N PHE A 417 21.55 4.29 15.46
CA PHE A 417 21.24 3.13 16.29
C PHE A 417 22.04 3.08 17.61
N ASP A 418 23.19 3.71 17.66
CA ASP A 418 23.98 3.79 18.90
C ASP A 418 23.27 4.65 19.96
N LYS A 419 22.61 5.73 19.54
CA LYS A 419 21.73 6.50 20.42
C LYS A 419 20.51 5.70 20.87
N VAL A 420 19.93 4.86 19.99
CA VAL A 420 18.86 3.93 20.38
C VAL A 420 19.32 3.00 21.48
N LYS A 421 20.53 2.42 21.38
CA LYS A 421 21.11 1.55 22.43
C LYS A 421 21.21 2.26 23.77
N THR A 422 21.56 3.52 23.76
CA THR A 422 21.65 4.36 24.97
C THR A 422 20.27 4.56 25.62
N GLU A 423 19.26 4.91 24.81
CA GLU A 423 17.88 5.17 25.27
C GLU A 423 17.18 3.91 25.81
N VAL A 424 17.40 2.76 25.18
CA VAL A 424 16.79 1.49 25.63
C VAL A 424 17.59 0.79 26.74
N GLY A 425 18.82 1.23 27.03
CA GLY A 425 19.65 0.83 28.15
C GLY A 425 19.88 -0.69 28.24
N VAL A 426 19.53 -1.30 29.36
CA VAL A 426 19.76 -2.74 29.62
C VAL A 426 19.08 -3.67 28.62
N SER A 427 18.10 -3.19 27.87
CA SER A 427 17.38 -3.96 26.84
C SER A 427 18.06 -3.90 25.46
N ALA A 428 19.20 -3.20 25.31
CA ALA A 428 19.83 -2.89 24.02
C ALA A 428 20.10 -4.12 23.14
N GLN A 429 20.64 -5.20 23.72
CA GLN A 429 20.94 -6.42 22.94
C GLN A 429 19.69 -7.09 22.40
N VAL A 430 18.65 -7.22 23.25
CA VAL A 430 17.37 -7.81 22.84
C VAL A 430 16.68 -6.92 21.81
N PHE A 431 16.72 -5.61 22.02
CA PHE A 431 16.17 -4.63 21.10
C PHE A 431 16.85 -4.71 19.73
N GLU A 432 18.19 -4.73 19.69
CA GLU A 432 18.96 -4.84 18.45
C GLU A 432 18.62 -6.12 17.67
N LYS A 433 18.50 -7.25 18.36
CA LYS A 433 18.11 -8.52 17.75
C LYS A 433 16.75 -8.41 17.05
N TYR A 434 15.70 -8.03 17.80
CA TYR A 434 14.34 -7.92 17.24
C TYR A 434 14.25 -6.86 16.15
N PHE A 435 14.95 -5.73 16.33
CA PHE A 435 14.99 -4.66 15.34
C PHE A 435 15.63 -5.14 14.03
N THR A 436 16.74 -5.87 14.09
CA THR A 436 17.44 -6.40 12.91
C THR A 436 16.63 -7.50 12.22
N GLU A 437 16.01 -8.39 13.00
CA GLU A 437 15.17 -9.46 12.46
C GLU A 437 13.95 -8.92 11.70
N ASN A 438 13.36 -7.81 12.18
CA ASN A 438 12.15 -7.19 11.60
C ASN A 438 12.44 -5.89 10.84
N LEU A 439 13.68 -5.64 10.43
CA LEU A 439 14.14 -4.37 9.87
C LEU A 439 13.28 -3.89 8.68
N SER A 440 12.88 -4.79 7.77
CA SER A 440 12.03 -4.41 6.64
C SER A 440 10.67 -3.88 7.10
N ALA A 441 10.02 -4.56 8.04
CA ALA A 441 8.74 -4.12 8.58
C ALA A 441 8.84 -2.74 9.26
N PHE A 442 9.91 -2.50 10.01
CA PHE A 442 10.14 -1.20 10.66
C PHE A 442 10.40 -0.07 9.67
N LEU A 443 11.29 -0.28 8.71
CA LEU A 443 11.69 0.80 7.79
C LEU A 443 10.61 1.16 6.76
N THR A 444 9.68 0.26 6.49
CA THR A 444 8.55 0.50 5.57
C THR A 444 7.27 0.93 6.26
N TRP A 445 7.20 0.86 7.60
CA TRP A 445 6.05 1.31 8.36
C TRP A 445 6.11 2.82 8.63
N GLN A 446 5.05 3.50 8.26
CA GLN A 446 4.88 4.93 8.50
C GLN A 446 4.27 5.18 9.87
N VAL A 447 4.88 6.05 10.67
CA VAL A 447 4.22 6.58 11.86
C VAL A 447 3.00 7.38 11.39
N PRO A 448 1.77 7.04 11.84
CA PRO A 448 0.59 7.73 11.36
C PRO A 448 0.58 9.20 11.73
N ASN A 449 -0.02 10.02 10.86
CA ASN A 449 -0.31 11.41 11.18
C ASN A 449 -1.39 11.45 12.26
N ARG A 450 -1.30 12.43 13.16
CA ARG A 450 -2.33 12.70 14.13
C ARG A 450 -3.24 13.80 13.59
N PHE A 451 -4.54 13.56 13.63
CA PHE A 451 -5.56 14.54 13.28
C PHE A 451 -6.32 14.96 14.54
N THR A 452 -6.57 16.24 14.66
CA THR A 452 -7.39 16.81 15.73
C THR A 452 -8.45 17.68 15.08
N ILE A 453 -9.71 17.40 15.38
CA ILE A 453 -10.84 18.17 14.87
C ILE A 453 -11.41 18.95 16.04
N GLU A 454 -11.48 20.26 15.88
CA GLU A 454 -12.15 21.17 16.82
C GLU A 454 -13.45 21.68 16.21
N TYR A 455 -14.49 21.62 16.97
CA TYR A 455 -15.79 22.18 16.62
C TYR A 455 -16.19 23.22 17.66
N ARG A 456 -16.45 24.45 17.22
CA ARG A 456 -16.72 25.60 18.11
C ARG A 456 -15.68 25.78 19.23
N GLY A 457 -14.39 25.60 18.89
CA GLY A 457 -13.25 25.82 19.82
C GLY A 457 -13.05 24.70 20.86
N LYS A 458 -13.63 23.52 20.66
CA LYS A 458 -13.47 22.37 21.55
C LYS A 458 -13.21 21.11 20.72
N GLU A 459 -12.28 20.26 21.15
CA GLU A 459 -11.97 19.00 20.45
C GLU A 459 -13.24 18.13 20.29
N LEU A 460 -13.39 17.55 19.12
CA LEU A 460 -14.58 16.79 18.73
C LEU A 460 -14.86 15.59 19.67
N LYS A 461 -13.82 14.94 20.19
CA LYS A 461 -13.95 13.83 21.14
C LYS A 461 -14.70 14.19 22.45
N HIS A 462 -14.75 15.48 22.80
CA HIS A 462 -15.42 15.99 23.99
C HIS A 462 -16.86 16.49 23.73
N HIS A 463 -17.34 16.34 22.49
CA HIS A 463 -18.70 16.69 22.10
C HIS A 463 -19.67 15.50 22.22
N SER A 464 -20.96 15.79 22.31
CA SER A 464 -22.03 14.76 22.23
C SER A 464 -22.03 14.09 20.85
N LEU A 465 -22.65 12.91 20.74
CA LEU A 465 -22.79 12.21 19.47
C LEU A 465 -23.46 13.08 18.40
N GLY A 466 -24.53 13.81 18.75
CA GLY A 466 -25.22 14.71 17.84
C GLY A 466 -24.32 15.85 17.35
N GLN A 467 -23.54 16.48 18.23
CA GLN A 467 -22.59 17.53 17.85
C GLN A 467 -21.46 16.99 16.94
N ARG A 468 -21.01 15.75 17.16
CA ARG A 468 -20.05 15.10 16.27
C ARG A 468 -20.65 14.84 14.88
N ALA A 469 -21.89 14.36 14.83
CA ALA A 469 -22.62 14.17 13.58
C ALA A 469 -22.78 15.49 12.81
N SER A 470 -23.06 16.59 13.52
CA SER A 470 -23.13 17.93 12.93
C SER A 470 -21.83 18.38 12.32
N ALA A 471 -20.72 18.23 13.07
CA ALA A 471 -19.39 18.56 12.58
C ALA A 471 -19.04 17.76 11.33
N LEU A 472 -19.44 16.46 11.28
CA LEU A 472 -19.26 15.61 10.11
C LEU A 472 -20.04 16.12 8.88
N ILE A 473 -21.33 16.44 9.08
CA ILE A 473 -22.14 17.00 7.98
C ILE A 473 -21.52 18.30 7.47
N LEU A 474 -21.19 19.23 8.37
CA LEU A 474 -20.54 20.48 7.99
C LEU A 474 -19.25 20.24 7.23
N PHE A 475 -18.42 19.33 7.70
CA PHE A 475 -17.18 18.96 7.04
C PHE A 475 -17.41 18.44 5.62
N VAL A 476 -18.30 17.46 5.46
CA VAL A 476 -18.58 16.85 4.16
C VAL A 476 -19.20 17.86 3.19
N LEU A 477 -20.12 18.69 3.66
CA LEU A 477 -20.77 19.72 2.84
C LEU A 477 -19.80 20.85 2.45
N SER A 478 -18.78 21.10 3.25
CA SER A 478 -17.79 22.17 2.98
C SER A 478 -16.91 21.89 1.76
N GLN A 479 -16.77 20.65 1.35
CA GLN A 479 -15.92 20.27 0.22
C GLN A 479 -16.37 20.83 -1.13
N GLN A 480 -17.67 21.11 -1.30
CA GLN A 480 -18.29 21.67 -2.52
C GLN A 480 -17.96 20.94 -3.84
N GLU A 481 -17.39 19.74 -3.76
CA GLU A 481 -16.99 18.93 -4.93
C GLU A 481 -18.07 17.93 -5.34
N ASN A 482 -19.07 17.73 -4.50
CA ASN A 482 -20.08 16.70 -4.65
C ASN A 482 -21.32 17.22 -5.38
N ASP A 483 -21.82 16.49 -6.37
CA ASP A 483 -23.04 16.86 -7.09
C ASP A 483 -24.31 16.54 -6.30
N VAL A 484 -24.29 15.42 -5.57
CA VAL A 484 -25.48 14.89 -4.88
C VAL A 484 -25.14 14.38 -3.49
N PHE A 485 -25.94 14.81 -2.51
CA PHE A 485 -25.95 14.26 -1.15
C PHE A 485 -27.29 13.55 -0.90
N ILE A 486 -27.21 12.30 -0.48
CA ILE A 486 -28.36 11.48 -0.10
C ILE A 486 -28.22 11.13 1.37
N ILE A 487 -29.15 11.58 2.23
CA ILE A 487 -29.06 11.39 3.68
C ILE A 487 -30.38 10.85 4.22
N ASP A 488 -30.31 9.72 4.92
CA ASP A 488 -31.47 9.08 5.53
C ASP A 488 -31.56 9.42 7.02
N GLN A 489 -32.62 10.13 7.40
CA GLN A 489 -32.99 10.49 8.77
C GLN A 489 -31.86 11.17 9.58
N PRO A 490 -31.34 12.32 9.11
CA PRO A 490 -30.31 13.06 9.83
C PRO A 490 -30.69 13.47 11.24
N GLU A 491 -32.00 13.64 11.50
CA GLU A 491 -32.57 14.00 12.80
C GLU A 491 -32.39 12.92 13.88
N ASP A 492 -32.14 11.68 13.52
CA ASP A 492 -31.85 10.59 14.50
C ASP A 492 -30.51 10.85 15.21
N ASP A 493 -29.61 11.59 14.57
CA ASP A 493 -28.25 11.86 15.01
C ASP A 493 -28.05 13.32 15.49
N LEU A 494 -28.97 14.25 15.18
CA LEU A 494 -28.80 15.68 15.38
C LEU A 494 -29.89 16.28 16.31
N ASP A 495 -29.50 17.25 17.14
CA ASP A 495 -30.48 18.04 17.87
C ASP A 495 -31.10 19.16 17.01
N ASN A 496 -32.32 19.61 17.36
CA ASN A 496 -33.06 20.59 16.56
C ASN A 496 -32.38 21.94 16.43
N GLN A 497 -31.62 22.38 17.45
CA GLN A 497 -30.88 23.64 17.39
C GLN A 497 -29.77 23.57 16.36
N THR A 498 -28.99 22.49 16.41
CA THR A 498 -27.91 22.24 15.46
C THR A 498 -28.42 22.03 14.04
N ILE A 499 -29.55 21.33 13.86
CA ILE A 499 -30.20 21.20 12.55
C ILE A 499 -30.45 22.58 11.95
N TYR A 500 -31.03 23.51 12.71
CA TYR A 500 -31.35 24.81 12.19
C TYR A 500 -30.14 25.74 12.02
N GLU A 501 -29.32 25.87 13.07
CA GLU A 501 -28.24 26.85 13.09
C GLU A 501 -27.11 26.53 12.14
N ASP A 502 -26.77 25.26 12.00
CA ASP A 502 -25.60 24.81 11.26
C ASP A 502 -26.00 24.18 9.92
N VAL A 503 -26.84 23.12 9.97
CA VAL A 503 -27.11 22.30 8.79
C VAL A 503 -28.02 22.99 7.78
N ILE A 504 -29.17 23.52 8.22
CA ILE A 504 -30.15 24.12 7.30
C ILE A 504 -29.59 25.38 6.63
N LYS A 505 -28.91 26.24 7.38
CA LYS A 505 -28.29 27.46 6.81
C LYS A 505 -27.25 27.10 5.74
N LEU A 506 -26.45 26.06 5.99
CA LEU A 506 -25.44 25.61 5.04
C LEU A 506 -26.10 24.99 3.80
N ILE A 507 -27.07 24.09 3.96
CA ILE A 507 -27.84 23.53 2.85
C ILE A 507 -28.43 24.63 1.95
N ARG A 508 -29.05 25.65 2.53
CA ARG A 508 -29.60 26.78 1.77
C ARG A 508 -28.55 27.52 0.95
N SER A 509 -27.33 27.63 1.45
CA SER A 509 -26.23 28.28 0.72
C SER A 509 -25.69 27.40 -0.42
N LEU A 510 -25.75 26.08 -0.28
CA LEU A 510 -25.18 25.12 -1.22
C LEU A 510 -26.16 24.57 -2.25
N LYS A 511 -27.49 24.57 -1.95
CA LYS A 511 -28.51 23.99 -2.83
C LYS A 511 -28.55 24.55 -4.27
N PRO A 512 -28.07 25.77 -4.57
CA PRO A 512 -27.97 26.23 -5.95
C PRO A 512 -26.95 25.48 -6.80
N LYS A 513 -25.98 24.83 -6.17
CA LYS A 513 -24.88 24.13 -6.85
C LYS A 513 -24.86 22.60 -6.62
N THR A 514 -25.53 22.15 -5.57
CA THR A 514 -25.49 20.75 -5.11
C THR A 514 -26.94 20.27 -4.87
N GLN A 515 -27.24 19.08 -5.36
CA GLN A 515 -28.53 18.44 -5.13
C GLN A 515 -28.54 17.71 -3.78
N PHE A 516 -29.54 18.01 -2.95
CA PHE A 516 -29.78 17.34 -1.68
C PHE A 516 -31.02 16.47 -1.77
N VAL A 517 -30.95 15.23 -1.26
CA VAL A 517 -32.06 14.29 -1.14
C VAL A 517 -32.11 13.78 0.30
N PHE A 518 -33.09 14.19 1.06
CA PHE A 518 -33.27 13.78 2.45
C PHE A 518 -34.53 12.92 2.62
N ALA A 519 -34.42 11.81 3.35
CA ALA A 519 -35.59 11.23 4.00
C ALA A 519 -35.63 11.73 5.44
N THR A 520 -36.74 12.31 5.88
CA THR A 520 -36.80 12.96 7.18
C THR A 520 -38.20 12.90 7.82
N HIS A 521 -38.23 12.95 9.17
CA HIS A 521 -39.42 13.19 9.97
C HIS A 521 -39.44 14.59 10.59
N ASN A 522 -38.39 15.39 10.36
CA ASN A 522 -38.24 16.71 10.96
C ASN A 522 -38.65 17.82 9.98
N ALA A 523 -39.70 18.57 10.33
CA ALA A 523 -40.22 19.63 9.49
C ALA A 523 -39.23 20.77 9.18
N ASN A 524 -38.15 20.90 9.95
CA ASN A 524 -37.10 21.88 9.69
C ASN A 524 -36.46 21.69 8.32
N PHE A 525 -36.28 20.45 7.85
CA PHE A 525 -35.67 20.18 6.53
C PHE A 525 -36.53 20.65 5.36
N PRO A 526 -37.81 20.24 5.20
CA PRO A 526 -38.62 20.71 4.10
C PRO A 526 -39.00 22.19 4.25
N VAL A 527 -39.36 22.67 5.46
CA VAL A 527 -39.93 24.00 5.67
C VAL A 527 -38.84 25.08 5.76
N LEU A 528 -37.89 24.92 6.72
CA LEU A 528 -36.83 25.91 6.92
C LEU A 528 -35.71 25.78 5.90
N GLY A 529 -35.51 24.57 5.33
CA GLY A 529 -34.61 24.33 4.21
C GLY A 529 -35.13 24.86 2.89
N ASP A 530 -36.41 25.25 2.82
CA ASP A 530 -37.06 25.75 1.63
C ASP A 530 -36.92 24.77 0.46
N ALA A 531 -37.54 23.59 0.63
CA ALA A 531 -37.40 22.49 -0.32
C ALA A 531 -38.13 22.77 -1.64
N GLU A 532 -37.41 22.62 -2.75
CA GLU A 532 -37.98 22.74 -4.10
C GLU A 532 -38.92 21.60 -4.44
N GLN A 533 -38.61 20.39 -3.90
CA GLN A 533 -39.40 19.20 -4.14
C GLN A 533 -39.65 18.43 -2.85
N ILE A 534 -40.92 18.18 -2.57
CA ILE A 534 -41.37 17.33 -1.47
C ILE A 534 -41.99 16.08 -2.08
N VAL A 535 -41.63 14.93 -1.55
CA VAL A 535 -42.15 13.61 -1.92
C VAL A 535 -42.75 12.98 -0.69
N SER A 536 -44.10 13.04 -0.60
CA SER A 536 -44.84 12.36 0.46
C SER A 536 -45.01 10.89 0.13
N CYS A 537 -44.53 10.03 1.01
CA CYS A 537 -44.52 8.58 0.86
C CYS A 537 -45.56 7.92 1.77
N SER A 538 -46.36 7.02 1.21
CA SER A 538 -47.28 6.15 1.95
C SER A 538 -47.12 4.71 1.48
N TYR A 539 -47.46 3.74 2.33
CA TYR A 539 -47.38 2.33 2.02
C TYR A 539 -48.74 1.70 2.19
N SER A 540 -49.28 1.14 1.13
CA SER A 540 -50.51 0.36 1.11
C SER A 540 -50.48 -0.66 -0.03
N ASP A 541 -51.21 -1.76 0.14
CA ASP A 541 -51.34 -2.81 -0.88
C ASP A 541 -49.99 -3.36 -1.39
N ASP A 542 -49.02 -3.55 -0.44
CA ASP A 542 -47.65 -3.97 -0.71
C ASP A 542 -46.86 -3.07 -1.68
N MET A 543 -47.31 -1.81 -1.84
CA MET A 543 -46.64 -0.83 -2.69
C MET A 543 -46.38 0.47 -1.97
N VAL A 544 -45.31 1.15 -2.39
CA VAL A 544 -45.01 2.51 -1.98
C VAL A 544 -45.68 3.49 -2.95
N HIS A 545 -46.58 4.31 -2.45
CA HIS A 545 -47.22 5.39 -3.20
C HIS A 545 -46.56 6.71 -2.86
N VAL A 546 -46.39 7.55 -3.88
CA VAL A 546 -45.76 8.87 -3.71
C VAL A 546 -46.65 9.98 -4.28
N THR A 547 -46.75 11.07 -3.53
CA THR A 547 -47.29 12.34 -4.01
C THR A 547 -46.16 13.36 -3.96
N SER A 548 -45.91 14.06 -5.06
CA SER A 548 -44.79 15.00 -5.13
C SER A 548 -45.19 16.37 -5.67
N GLY A 549 -44.45 17.37 -5.24
CA GLY A 549 -44.63 18.77 -5.68
C GLY A 549 -43.77 19.75 -4.88
N SER A 550 -43.91 21.03 -5.16
CA SER A 550 -43.18 22.09 -4.45
C SER A 550 -43.75 22.29 -3.04
N ILE A 551 -42.99 22.96 -2.15
CA ILE A 551 -43.44 23.33 -0.82
C ILE A 551 -44.66 24.30 -0.85
N ASP A 552 -44.86 25.01 -1.96
CA ASP A 552 -45.99 25.90 -2.15
C ASP A 552 -47.31 25.17 -2.48
N CYS A 553 -47.26 23.86 -2.73
CA CYS A 553 -48.44 23.06 -3.02
C CYS A 553 -49.29 22.85 -1.76
N PRO A 554 -50.56 23.37 -1.70
CA PRO A 554 -51.42 23.29 -0.51
C PRO A 554 -51.59 21.85 0.01
N LYS A 555 -51.68 20.88 -0.90
CA LYS A 555 -51.83 19.48 -0.52
C LYS A 555 -50.60 18.97 0.26
N LEU A 556 -49.40 19.33 -0.18
CA LEU A 556 -48.17 18.91 0.49
C LEU A 556 -47.94 19.68 1.80
N GLN A 557 -48.36 20.97 1.86
CA GLN A 557 -48.35 21.69 3.12
C GLN A 557 -49.24 20.99 4.16
N GLN A 558 -50.41 20.54 3.77
CA GLN A 558 -51.28 19.77 4.66
C GLN A 558 -50.63 18.45 5.08
N GLU A 559 -50.02 17.71 4.16
CA GLU A 559 -49.33 16.46 4.46
C GLU A 559 -48.12 16.69 5.41
N ILE A 560 -47.39 17.79 5.29
CA ILE A 560 -46.32 18.13 6.25
C ILE A 560 -46.92 18.31 7.64
N VAL A 561 -48.02 19.07 7.76
CA VAL A 561 -48.70 19.32 9.04
C VAL A 561 -49.21 17.99 9.63
N ASP A 562 -49.83 17.15 8.82
CA ASP A 562 -50.42 15.88 9.29
C ASP A 562 -49.34 14.87 9.70
N ILE A 563 -48.28 14.72 8.92
CA ILE A 563 -47.26 13.72 9.14
C ILE A 563 -46.22 14.16 10.17
N MET A 564 -45.73 15.41 10.07
CA MET A 564 -44.58 15.86 10.83
C MET A 564 -44.94 16.67 12.07
N GLU A 565 -46.12 17.33 12.04
CA GLU A 565 -46.56 18.17 13.13
C GLU A 565 -47.67 17.55 14.01
N GLY A 566 -48.11 16.33 13.64
CA GLY A 566 -49.11 15.57 14.39
C GLY A 566 -50.55 16.04 14.11
N GLY A 567 -50.80 16.68 12.96
CA GLY A 567 -52.07 17.16 12.50
C GLY A 567 -52.34 18.63 12.83
N GLU A 568 -53.35 19.19 12.17
CA GLU A 568 -53.70 20.62 12.23
C GLU A 568 -53.97 21.10 13.65
N GLU A 569 -54.70 20.32 14.46
CA GLU A 569 -55.03 20.68 15.83
C GLU A 569 -53.79 20.78 16.72
N ALA A 570 -52.86 19.79 16.64
CA ALA A 570 -51.59 19.79 17.40
C ALA A 570 -50.72 20.97 16.97
N PHE A 571 -50.65 21.27 15.68
CA PHE A 571 -49.90 22.39 15.12
C PHE A 571 -50.45 23.72 15.62
N ARG A 572 -51.80 23.95 15.57
CA ARG A 572 -52.45 25.15 16.07
C ARG A 572 -52.23 25.35 17.57
N GLN A 573 -52.35 24.30 18.38
CA GLN A 573 -52.14 24.37 19.83
C GLN A 573 -50.69 24.72 20.17
N ARG A 574 -49.69 24.14 19.48
CA ARG A 574 -48.27 24.51 19.66
C ARG A 574 -48.03 25.96 19.29
N ARG A 575 -48.50 26.41 18.12
CA ARG A 575 -48.37 27.79 17.68
C ARG A 575 -48.92 28.76 18.71
N ARG A 576 -50.16 28.49 19.21
CA ARG A 576 -50.80 29.31 20.23
C ARG A 576 -50.00 29.37 21.53
N ARG A 577 -49.41 28.24 21.96
CA ARG A 577 -48.55 28.23 23.15
C ARG A 577 -47.29 29.03 22.96
N TYR A 578 -46.60 28.89 21.83
CA TYR A 578 -45.37 29.63 21.54
C TYR A 578 -45.61 31.13 21.40
N GLU A 579 -46.74 31.55 20.87
CA GLU A 579 -47.13 32.96 20.83
C GLU A 579 -47.32 33.57 22.25
N ILE A 580 -47.82 32.77 23.20
CA ILE A 580 -47.93 33.20 24.60
C ILE A 580 -46.57 33.38 25.28
N TRP A 581 -45.57 32.57 24.87
CA TRP A 581 -44.22 32.62 25.46
C TRP A 581 -43.35 33.72 24.88
N LYS A 582 -43.77 34.39 23.82
CA LYS A 582 -43.02 35.54 23.32
C LYS A 582 -42.98 36.62 24.41
N PRO A 583 -41.77 37.14 24.78
CA PRO A 583 -41.72 38.30 25.65
C PRO A 583 -42.48 39.42 24.98
N GLN A 584 -43.43 40.04 25.73
CA GLN A 584 -44.07 41.25 25.29
C GLN A 584 -42.97 42.28 25.04
N SER A 585 -42.75 42.63 23.77
CA SER A 585 -41.82 43.68 23.40
C SER A 585 -42.29 44.98 24.11
N SER A 586 -41.52 45.34 25.14
CA SER A 586 -41.63 46.63 25.79
C SER A 586 -41.26 47.78 24.85
#